data_ad6413c97265773127b3f7b79cf928a3
#
_entry.id   ad6413c97265773127b3f7b79cf928a3
#
_cell.length_a   1.000
_cell.length_b   1.000
_cell.length_c   1.000
_cell.angle_alpha   90.00
_cell.angle_beta   90.00
_cell.angle_gamma   90.00
#
_symmetry.space_group_name_H-M   'P 1'
#
loop_
_entity.id
_entity.type
_entity.pdbx_description
1 polymer ?
#
loop_
_entity_poly.entity_id
_entity_poly.type
_entity_poly.pdbx_seq_one_letter_code
_entity_poly.pdbx_strand_id
1 'polypeptide(L)'
;IRDSLSTGGTATDVTDDVHPDLAARAVEAAQMIGLDICGIDLVCESVIKTLEEQGGGVVEVNAAPGLRMHIKPSFGKGRPVGEAIISTMFKEGDDGRIPVVAVAGTNGKTTTVRLIAHILQGNKYRVGRTSTDGVYIENQRIDTGDCSGPRSARNVLMHPDVDAAVLETCLLYTS
;
A
#
# COMPACT_ATOMS: atom_id res chain seq x y z
N ILE A 1 17.91 23.35 -16.27
CA ILE A 1 17.31 24.16 -15.16
C ILE A 1 16.48 23.18 -14.35
N ARG A 2 16.89 22.93 -13.10
CA ARG A 2 16.12 22.10 -12.16
C ARG A 2 15.08 23.00 -11.50
N ASP A 3 13.89 23.08 -12.07
CA ASP A 3 12.74 23.66 -11.36
C ASP A 3 12.01 22.55 -10.61
N SER A 4 12.44 22.32 -9.38
CA SER A 4 11.71 21.51 -8.43
C SER A 4 10.54 22.31 -7.88
N LEU A 5 9.37 21.68 -7.65
CA LEU A 5 8.24 22.31 -6.98
C LEU A 5 8.58 22.87 -5.60
N SER A 6 9.58 22.29 -4.93
CA SER A 6 10.13 22.80 -3.66
C SER A 6 10.92 24.09 -3.81
N THR A 7 11.34 24.45 -5.02
CA THR A 7 12.11 25.68 -5.34
C THR A 7 11.29 26.69 -6.15
N GLY A 8 9.97 26.56 -6.21
CA GLY A 8 9.07 27.50 -6.90
C GLY A 8 8.70 27.11 -8.32
N GLY A 9 9.01 25.89 -8.75
CA GLY A 9 8.54 25.35 -10.03
C GLY A 9 7.02 25.21 -10.10
N THR A 10 6.46 25.28 -11.31
CA THR A 10 5.02 25.12 -11.57
C THR A 10 4.72 23.76 -12.18
N ALA A 11 3.59 23.18 -11.80
CA ALA A 11 3.10 21.94 -12.41
C ALA A 11 1.98 22.26 -13.40
N THR A 12 2.11 21.75 -14.62
CA THR A 12 1.06 21.85 -15.66
C THR A 12 0.58 20.44 -15.99
N ASP A 13 -0.74 20.23 -15.98
CA ASP A 13 -1.34 18.97 -16.44
C ASP A 13 -1.25 18.89 -17.97
N VAL A 14 -0.57 17.86 -18.46
CA VAL A 14 -0.43 17.55 -19.90
C VAL A 14 -0.87 16.12 -20.21
N THR A 15 -1.62 15.50 -19.32
CA THR A 15 -2.00 14.07 -19.39
C THR A 15 -2.66 13.71 -20.72
N ASP A 16 -3.52 14.58 -21.26
CA ASP A 16 -4.26 14.30 -22.49
C ASP A 16 -3.39 14.52 -23.76
N ASP A 17 -2.23 15.17 -23.63
CA ASP A 17 -1.32 15.50 -24.72
C ASP A 17 -0.09 14.59 -24.81
N VAL A 18 0.11 13.72 -23.80
CA VAL A 18 1.30 12.86 -23.74
C VAL A 18 1.31 11.84 -24.86
N HIS A 19 2.42 11.78 -25.59
CA HIS A 19 2.62 10.78 -26.65
C HIS A 19 2.50 9.37 -26.07
N PRO A 20 1.80 8.44 -26.76
CA PRO A 20 1.61 7.06 -26.27
C PRO A 20 2.92 6.34 -25.93
N ASP A 21 3.99 6.58 -26.70
CA ASP A 21 5.30 6.01 -26.43
C ASP A 21 5.91 6.50 -25.12
N LEU A 22 5.76 7.79 -24.76
CA LEU A 22 6.22 8.28 -23.47
C LEU A 22 5.50 7.57 -22.32
N ALA A 23 4.18 7.42 -22.44
CA ALA A 23 3.38 6.70 -21.48
C ALA A 23 3.83 5.21 -21.37
N ALA A 24 4.07 4.56 -22.51
CA ALA A 24 4.55 3.18 -22.54
C ALA A 24 5.92 3.02 -21.88
N ARG A 25 6.87 3.94 -22.13
CA ARG A 25 8.20 3.93 -21.50
C ARG A 25 8.13 4.14 -19.98
N ALA A 26 7.24 5.01 -19.52
CA ALA A 26 7.02 5.18 -18.08
C ALA A 26 6.47 3.90 -17.43
N VAL A 27 5.50 3.24 -18.06
CA VAL A 27 4.96 1.95 -17.59
C VAL A 27 6.04 0.86 -17.60
N GLU A 28 6.83 0.77 -18.66
CA GLU A 28 7.95 -0.18 -18.75
C GLU A 28 8.96 0.02 -17.61
N ALA A 29 9.33 1.28 -17.32
CA ALA A 29 10.24 1.60 -16.22
C ALA A 29 9.68 1.14 -14.86
N ALA A 30 8.39 1.37 -14.61
CA ALA A 30 7.71 0.89 -13.40
C ALA A 30 7.75 -0.63 -13.27
N GLN A 31 7.45 -1.34 -14.36
CA GLN A 31 7.45 -2.81 -14.42
C GLN A 31 8.85 -3.41 -14.22
N MET A 32 9.89 -2.80 -14.79
CA MET A 32 11.28 -3.24 -14.63
C MET A 32 11.75 -3.16 -13.18
N ILE A 33 11.28 -2.15 -12.44
CA ILE A 33 11.58 -1.99 -11.00
C ILE A 33 10.67 -2.86 -10.14
N GLY A 34 9.50 -3.28 -10.64
CA GLY A 34 8.51 -4.06 -9.91
C GLY A 34 7.64 -3.23 -8.97
N LEU A 35 7.34 -1.99 -9.34
CA LEU A 35 6.48 -1.09 -8.57
C LEU A 35 5.09 -1.00 -9.22
N ASP A 36 4.04 -1.24 -8.43
CA ASP A 36 2.65 -1.09 -8.85
C ASP A 36 2.22 0.38 -8.92
N ILE A 37 2.74 1.20 -8.00
CA ILE A 37 2.45 2.63 -7.87
C ILE A 37 3.77 3.36 -7.71
N CYS A 38 4.09 4.24 -8.65
CA CYS A 38 5.32 5.04 -8.61
C CYS A 38 5.17 6.34 -9.37
N GLY A 39 6.06 7.28 -9.10
CA GLY A 39 6.28 8.46 -9.92
C GLY A 39 7.46 8.23 -10.86
N ILE A 40 7.30 8.59 -12.12
CA ILE A 40 8.37 8.50 -13.11
C ILE A 40 8.75 9.90 -13.55
N ASP A 41 9.99 10.28 -13.31
CA ASP A 41 10.53 11.56 -13.76
C ASP A 41 11.23 11.37 -15.11
N LEU A 42 10.69 12.03 -16.10
CA LEU A 42 11.21 12.06 -17.47
C LEU A 42 11.77 13.43 -17.80
N VAL A 43 12.90 13.47 -18.52
CA VAL A 43 13.42 14.69 -19.14
C VAL A 43 13.23 14.61 -20.64
N CYS A 44 12.48 15.57 -21.20
CA CYS A 44 12.20 15.67 -22.61
C CYS A 44 11.94 17.15 -22.97
N GLU A 45 12.13 17.50 -24.25
CA GLU A 45 11.81 18.84 -24.76
C GLU A 45 10.32 19.02 -24.97
N SER A 46 9.59 17.94 -25.32
CA SER A 46 8.18 17.93 -25.64
C SER A 46 7.51 16.65 -25.22
N VAL A 47 6.30 16.74 -24.65
CA VAL A 47 5.49 15.58 -24.27
C VAL A 47 4.76 14.91 -25.46
N ILE A 48 4.70 15.57 -26.62
CA ILE A 48 4.01 15.06 -27.81
C ILE A 48 4.91 14.33 -28.81
N LYS A 49 6.18 14.11 -28.46
CA LYS A 49 7.18 13.36 -29.25
C LYS A 49 7.68 12.15 -28.48
N THR A 50 8.25 11.18 -29.18
CA THR A 50 8.93 10.06 -28.53
C THR A 50 10.22 10.51 -27.82
N LEU A 51 10.73 9.72 -26.87
CA LEU A 51 12.01 10.03 -26.20
C LEU A 51 13.19 9.94 -27.16
N GLU A 52 13.15 8.97 -28.07
CA GLU A 52 14.18 8.73 -29.07
C GLU A 52 14.36 9.90 -30.02
N GLU A 53 13.27 10.52 -30.51
CA GLU A 53 13.31 11.67 -31.43
C GLU A 53 13.94 12.92 -30.82
N GLN A 54 13.95 13.04 -29.52
CA GLN A 54 14.39 14.24 -28.80
C GLN A 54 15.57 13.98 -27.83
N GLY A 55 16.10 12.77 -27.78
CA GLY A 55 17.19 12.41 -26.87
C GLY A 55 16.79 12.52 -25.40
N GLY A 56 15.52 12.35 -25.08
CA GLY A 56 14.98 12.34 -23.73
C GLY A 56 15.24 11.03 -22.99
N GLY A 57 14.95 11.00 -21.68
CA GLY A 57 15.16 9.80 -20.89
C GLY A 57 14.45 9.80 -19.54
N VAL A 58 14.38 8.61 -18.93
CA VAL A 58 13.95 8.42 -17.55
C VAL A 58 15.08 8.82 -16.62
N VAL A 59 14.79 9.70 -15.66
CA VAL A 59 15.78 10.20 -14.69
C VAL A 59 15.63 9.51 -13.34
N GLU A 60 14.38 9.32 -12.90
CA GLU A 60 14.09 8.78 -11.57
C GLU A 60 12.78 8.01 -11.55
N VAL A 61 12.73 6.97 -10.70
CA VAL A 61 11.53 6.20 -10.38
C VAL A 61 11.30 6.25 -8.87
N ASN A 62 10.22 6.89 -8.46
CA ASN A 62 9.90 7.17 -7.05
C ASN A 62 8.83 6.20 -6.53
N ALA A 63 9.16 5.36 -5.54
CA ALA A 63 8.24 4.41 -4.92
C ALA A 63 7.11 5.06 -4.09
N ALA A 64 7.28 6.32 -3.68
CA ALA A 64 6.29 7.07 -2.90
C ALA A 64 6.05 8.45 -3.53
N PRO A 65 5.36 8.54 -4.67
CA PRO A 65 5.19 9.78 -5.41
C PRO A 65 4.30 10.77 -4.66
N GLY A 66 4.63 12.05 -4.76
CA GLY A 66 3.78 13.13 -4.31
C GLY A 66 2.56 13.29 -5.23
N LEU A 67 1.34 13.15 -4.70
CA LEU A 67 0.13 13.21 -5.51
C LEU A 67 -0.40 14.63 -5.72
N ARG A 68 0.06 15.59 -4.91
CA ARG A 68 -0.50 16.97 -4.91
C ARG A 68 -0.47 17.64 -6.27
N MET A 69 0.65 17.51 -7.01
CA MET A 69 0.82 18.14 -8.33
C MET A 69 -0.16 17.61 -9.37
N HIS A 70 -0.59 16.36 -9.23
CA HIS A 70 -1.58 15.74 -10.13
C HIS A 70 -3.01 16.10 -9.74
N ILE A 71 -3.30 16.15 -8.44
CA ILE A 71 -4.64 16.47 -7.91
C ILE A 71 -4.94 17.96 -8.08
N LYS A 72 -3.94 18.82 -7.83
CA LYS A 72 -4.05 20.28 -7.87
C LYS A 72 -2.83 20.89 -8.57
N PRO A 73 -2.73 20.78 -9.89
CA PRO A 73 -1.66 21.42 -10.67
C PRO A 73 -1.76 22.94 -10.61
N SER A 74 -0.67 23.64 -10.94
CA SER A 74 -0.67 25.09 -11.07
C SER A 74 -1.47 25.55 -12.29
N PHE A 75 -1.41 24.76 -13.38
CA PHE A 75 -2.14 25.00 -14.63
C PHE A 75 -2.73 23.69 -15.15
N GLY A 76 -3.88 23.77 -15.80
CA GLY A 76 -4.57 22.64 -16.39
C GLY A 76 -5.57 21.99 -15.42
N LYS A 77 -5.86 20.70 -15.65
CA LYS A 77 -6.94 19.97 -14.99
C LYS A 77 -6.39 19.07 -13.88
N GLY A 78 -6.98 19.15 -12.68
CA GLY A 78 -6.70 18.19 -11.63
C GLY A 78 -7.16 16.78 -12.02
N ARG A 79 -6.34 15.77 -11.71
CA ARG A 79 -6.62 14.36 -12.01
C ARG A 79 -6.92 13.57 -10.74
N PRO A 80 -7.93 12.69 -10.75
CA PRO A 80 -8.30 11.89 -9.59
C PRO A 80 -7.36 10.69 -9.40
N VAL A 81 -6.04 10.94 -9.31
CA VAL A 81 -5.01 9.88 -9.21
C VAL A 81 -5.18 9.02 -7.97
N GLY A 82 -5.71 9.58 -6.86
CA GLY A 82 -6.01 8.82 -5.65
C GLY A 82 -7.11 7.78 -5.88
N GLU A 83 -8.16 8.12 -6.61
CA GLU A 83 -9.23 7.17 -6.99
C GLU A 83 -8.69 6.07 -7.89
N ALA A 84 -7.84 6.42 -8.87
CA ALA A 84 -7.19 5.44 -9.74
C ALA A 84 -6.33 4.45 -8.93
N ILE A 85 -5.54 4.93 -7.96
CA ILE A 85 -4.75 4.07 -7.06
C ILE A 85 -5.65 3.13 -6.27
N ILE A 86 -6.70 3.65 -5.62
CA ILE A 86 -7.61 2.82 -4.81
C ILE A 86 -8.33 1.79 -5.68
N SER A 87 -8.76 2.14 -6.89
CA SER A 87 -9.45 1.20 -7.79
C SER A 87 -8.53 0.06 -8.30
N THR A 88 -7.20 0.23 -8.29
CA THR A 88 -6.26 -0.87 -8.58
C THR A 88 -6.04 -1.79 -7.38
N MET A 89 -6.16 -1.27 -6.16
CA MET A 89 -5.95 -2.02 -4.91
C MET A 89 -7.19 -2.81 -4.48
N PHE A 90 -8.38 -2.27 -4.70
CA PHE A 90 -9.65 -2.84 -4.24
C PHE A 90 -10.60 -3.06 -5.41
N LYS A 91 -11.30 -4.21 -5.41
CA LYS A 91 -12.35 -4.49 -6.39
C LYS A 91 -13.58 -3.67 -6.07
N GLU A 92 -14.43 -3.46 -7.07
CA GLU A 92 -15.73 -2.83 -6.87
C GLU A 92 -16.56 -3.58 -5.82
N GLY A 93 -17.03 -2.85 -4.80
CA GLY A 93 -17.75 -3.40 -3.66
C GLY A 93 -16.89 -3.98 -2.54
N ASP A 94 -15.56 -3.96 -2.67
CA ASP A 94 -14.63 -4.31 -1.60
C ASP A 94 -14.49 -3.12 -0.63
N ASP A 95 -14.81 -3.34 0.64
CA ASP A 95 -14.69 -2.33 1.69
C ASP A 95 -13.31 -2.33 2.38
N GLY A 96 -12.38 -3.16 1.90
CA GLY A 96 -11.02 -3.30 2.44
C GLY A 96 -10.97 -3.92 3.84
N ARG A 97 -12.05 -4.54 4.32
CA ARG A 97 -12.13 -5.11 5.66
C ARG A 97 -11.85 -6.60 5.63
N ILE A 98 -11.19 -7.07 6.67
CA ILE A 98 -11.00 -8.49 6.94
C ILE A 98 -11.78 -8.88 8.20
N PRO A 99 -12.20 -10.15 8.35
CA PRO A 99 -12.74 -10.66 9.60
C PRO A 99 -11.75 -10.48 10.76
N VAL A 100 -12.22 -9.89 11.86
CA VAL A 100 -11.40 -9.71 13.07
C VAL A 100 -12.13 -10.31 14.27
N VAL A 101 -11.47 -11.21 14.97
CA VAL A 101 -11.96 -11.81 16.21
C VAL A 101 -11.06 -11.38 17.36
N ALA A 102 -11.63 -10.75 18.39
CA ALA A 102 -10.93 -10.43 19.63
C ALA A 102 -11.30 -11.44 20.72
N VAL A 103 -10.32 -11.98 21.42
CA VAL A 103 -10.49 -12.95 22.51
C VAL A 103 -10.05 -12.32 23.82
N ALA A 104 -11.01 -12.02 24.68
CA ALA A 104 -10.80 -11.50 26.03
C ALA A 104 -11.22 -12.54 27.07
N GLY A 105 -10.64 -12.49 28.27
CA GLY A 105 -11.01 -13.39 29.36
C GLY A 105 -9.89 -13.55 30.39
N THR A 106 -10.19 -14.16 31.50
CA THR A 106 -9.21 -14.41 32.57
C THR A 106 -8.30 -15.59 32.25
N ASN A 107 -8.85 -16.67 31.68
CA ASN A 107 -8.12 -17.90 31.35
C ASN A 107 -8.48 -18.41 29.94
N GLY A 108 -7.61 -19.22 29.36
CA GLY A 108 -7.86 -19.93 28.10
C GLY A 108 -7.78 -19.08 26.83
N LYS A 109 -7.42 -17.78 26.92
CA LYS A 109 -7.34 -16.87 25.78
C LYS A 109 -6.46 -17.41 24.65
N THR A 110 -5.21 -17.71 24.95
CA THR A 110 -4.24 -18.23 23.98
C THR A 110 -4.71 -19.51 23.30
N THR A 111 -5.29 -20.44 24.07
CA THR A 111 -5.84 -21.68 23.52
C THR A 111 -7.01 -21.38 22.59
N THR A 112 -7.92 -20.48 22.97
CA THR A 112 -9.07 -20.09 22.16
C THR A 112 -8.62 -19.41 20.87
N VAL A 113 -7.65 -18.48 20.95
CA VAL A 113 -7.06 -17.82 19.77
C VAL A 113 -6.50 -18.85 18.79
N ARG A 114 -5.74 -19.83 19.29
CA ARG A 114 -5.16 -20.90 18.45
C ARG A 114 -6.23 -21.77 17.79
N LEU A 115 -7.29 -22.12 18.52
CA LEU A 115 -8.41 -22.93 17.99
C LEU A 115 -9.17 -22.16 16.90
N ILE A 116 -9.51 -20.89 17.13
CA ILE A 116 -10.19 -20.06 16.12
C ILE A 116 -9.29 -19.90 14.89
N ALA A 117 -8.02 -19.59 15.08
CA ALA A 117 -7.08 -19.47 13.98
C ALA A 117 -7.00 -20.77 13.16
N HIS A 118 -6.94 -21.92 13.81
CA HIS A 118 -6.93 -23.24 13.15
C HIS A 118 -8.20 -23.49 12.32
N ILE A 119 -9.37 -23.13 12.85
CA ILE A 119 -10.66 -23.27 12.13
C ILE A 119 -10.67 -22.36 10.89
N LEU A 120 -10.22 -21.11 11.01
CA LEU A 120 -10.16 -20.17 9.89
C LEU A 120 -9.17 -20.63 8.83
N GLN A 121 -7.99 -21.13 9.21
CA GLN A 121 -7.01 -21.72 8.30
C GLN A 121 -7.59 -22.94 7.55
N GLY A 122 -8.35 -23.78 8.24
CA GLY A 122 -9.09 -24.90 7.62
C GLY A 122 -10.09 -24.44 6.55
N ASN A 123 -10.58 -23.20 6.65
CA ASN A 123 -11.43 -22.54 5.65
C ASN A 123 -10.64 -21.67 4.65
N LYS A 124 -9.33 -21.89 4.51
CA LYS A 124 -8.42 -21.24 3.55
C LYS A 124 -8.17 -19.75 3.77
N TYR A 125 -8.44 -19.21 4.96
CA TYR A 125 -7.99 -17.88 5.32
C TYR A 125 -6.51 -17.91 5.68
N ARG A 126 -5.74 -16.92 5.23
CA ARG A 126 -4.40 -16.63 5.74
C ARG A 126 -4.57 -15.85 7.04
N VAL A 127 -4.32 -16.52 8.14
CA VAL A 127 -4.67 -15.99 9.47
C VAL A 127 -3.48 -15.34 10.15
N GLY A 128 -3.65 -14.06 10.53
CA GLY A 128 -2.79 -13.38 11.48
C GLY A 128 -3.32 -13.52 12.91
N ARG A 129 -2.47 -13.84 13.87
CA ARG A 129 -2.89 -13.93 15.28
C ARG A 129 -1.89 -13.32 16.24
N THR A 130 -2.40 -12.76 17.31
CA THR A 130 -1.60 -12.30 18.47
C THR A 130 -1.93 -13.12 19.70
N SER A 131 -0.93 -13.34 20.54
CA SER A 131 -1.08 -14.04 21.82
C SER A 131 0.04 -13.62 22.79
N THR A 132 -0.03 -14.11 24.03
CA THR A 132 1.02 -13.89 25.04
C THR A 132 2.35 -14.53 24.68
N ASP A 133 2.40 -15.43 23.70
CA ASP A 133 3.61 -16.12 23.24
C ASP A 133 4.15 -15.55 21.90
N GLY A 134 3.48 -14.58 21.29
CA GLY A 134 3.99 -13.93 20.09
C GLY A 134 2.93 -13.46 19.08
N VAL A 135 3.43 -12.95 17.95
CA VAL A 135 2.67 -12.62 16.74
C VAL A 135 2.97 -13.67 15.69
N TYR A 136 1.93 -14.18 15.07
CA TYR A 136 2.03 -15.21 14.03
C TYR A 136 1.26 -14.80 12.79
N ILE A 137 1.87 -15.01 11.64
CA ILE A 137 1.20 -14.98 10.34
C ILE A 137 1.18 -16.41 9.83
N GLU A 138 0.00 -16.97 9.74
CA GLU A 138 -0.20 -18.40 9.55
C GLU A 138 0.56 -19.24 10.59
N ASN A 139 1.56 -20.00 10.16
CA ASN A 139 2.39 -20.82 11.02
C ASN A 139 3.76 -20.19 11.34
N GLN A 140 4.07 -19.03 10.74
CA GLN A 140 5.32 -18.34 10.97
C GLN A 140 5.19 -17.35 12.13
N ARG A 141 6.06 -17.50 13.14
CA ARG A 141 6.17 -16.52 14.21
C ARG A 141 7.05 -15.35 13.76
N ILE A 142 6.49 -14.14 13.77
CA ILE A 142 7.18 -12.91 13.33
C ILE A 142 7.60 -12.01 14.50
N ASP A 143 7.04 -12.23 15.70
CA ASP A 143 7.43 -11.49 16.91
C ASP A 143 7.27 -12.40 18.15
N THR A 144 7.98 -12.07 19.23
CA THR A 144 8.05 -12.87 20.46
C THR A 144 7.68 -12.05 21.69
N GLY A 145 7.20 -12.73 22.76
CA GLY A 145 6.82 -12.12 24.01
C GLY A 145 5.32 -11.86 24.11
N ASP A 146 4.92 -11.09 25.13
CA ASP A 146 3.51 -10.72 25.32
C ASP A 146 3.05 -9.76 24.23
N CYS A 147 2.33 -10.32 23.28
CA CYS A 147 1.81 -9.63 22.09
C CYS A 147 0.29 -9.39 22.16
N SER A 148 -0.29 -9.28 23.35
CA SER A 148 -1.72 -9.02 23.57
C SER A 148 -2.12 -7.52 23.47
N GLY A 149 -1.16 -6.66 23.11
CA GLY A 149 -1.35 -5.21 23.04
C GLY A 149 -1.67 -4.67 21.64
N PRO A 150 -2.07 -3.37 21.55
CA PRO A 150 -2.50 -2.74 20.29
C PRO A 150 -1.41 -2.68 19.22
N ARG A 151 -0.13 -2.60 19.61
CA ARG A 151 1.01 -2.61 18.65
C ARG A 151 1.06 -3.92 17.87
N SER A 152 0.91 -5.04 18.57
CA SER A 152 0.93 -6.37 17.95
C SER A 152 -0.32 -6.60 17.08
N ALA A 153 -1.48 -6.14 17.53
CA ALA A 153 -2.70 -6.15 16.73
C ALA A 153 -2.52 -5.36 15.41
N ARG A 154 -1.92 -4.17 15.49
CA ARG A 154 -1.60 -3.37 14.29
C ARG A 154 -0.67 -4.11 13.33
N ASN A 155 0.37 -4.79 13.82
CA ASN A 155 1.29 -5.55 12.97
C ASN A 155 0.55 -6.63 12.17
N VAL A 156 -0.41 -7.33 12.80
CA VAL A 156 -1.25 -8.31 12.13
C VAL A 156 -2.18 -7.67 11.10
N LEU A 157 -2.89 -6.60 11.47
CA LEU A 157 -3.90 -5.96 10.62
C LEU A 157 -3.29 -5.24 9.41
N MET A 158 -2.03 -4.84 9.48
CA MET A 158 -1.31 -4.19 8.37
C MET A 158 -0.52 -5.18 7.52
N HIS A 159 -0.50 -6.46 7.86
CA HIS A 159 0.28 -7.45 7.11
C HIS A 159 -0.43 -7.83 5.81
N PRO A 160 0.24 -7.73 4.64
CA PRO A 160 -0.40 -7.94 3.34
C PRO A 160 -0.91 -9.38 3.10
N ASP A 161 -0.34 -10.34 3.84
CA ASP A 161 -0.75 -11.75 3.72
C ASP A 161 -1.83 -12.16 4.71
N VAL A 162 -2.52 -11.23 5.38
CA VAL A 162 -3.55 -11.56 6.36
C VAL A 162 -4.94 -11.30 5.79
N ASP A 163 -5.74 -12.36 5.69
CA ASP A 163 -7.15 -12.32 5.25
C ASP A 163 -8.13 -12.39 6.44
N ALA A 164 -7.66 -12.80 7.62
CA ALA A 164 -8.42 -12.82 8.85
C ALA A 164 -7.51 -12.64 10.07
N ALA A 165 -7.95 -11.91 11.08
CA ALA A 165 -7.18 -11.66 12.29
C ALA A 165 -7.85 -12.25 13.53
N VAL A 166 -7.04 -12.89 14.41
CA VAL A 166 -7.48 -13.38 15.72
C VAL A 166 -6.58 -12.80 16.78
N LEU A 167 -7.13 -11.88 17.58
CA LEU A 167 -6.36 -11.06 18.50
C LEU A 167 -6.64 -11.45 19.95
N GLU A 168 -5.60 -11.85 20.69
CA GLU A 168 -5.66 -11.95 22.14
C GLU A 168 -5.66 -10.54 22.73
N THR A 169 -6.60 -10.24 23.62
CA THR A 169 -6.68 -8.94 24.29
C THR A 169 -6.49 -9.10 25.80
N CYS A 170 -5.71 -8.21 26.42
CA CYS A 170 -5.58 -8.15 27.86
C CYS A 170 -6.67 -7.22 28.43
N LEU A 171 -7.36 -7.66 29.49
CA LEU A 171 -8.37 -6.85 30.19
C LEU A 171 -7.78 -5.66 30.95
N LEU A 172 -6.47 -5.56 31.08
CA LEU A 172 -5.78 -4.53 31.88
C LEU A 172 -5.44 -3.24 31.09
N TYR A 173 -5.73 -3.18 29.76
CA TYR A 173 -5.49 -1.99 28.95
C TYR A 173 -6.77 -1.15 28.75
N THR A 174 -7.53 -0.93 29.82
CA THR A 174 -8.61 0.07 29.86
C THR A 174 -8.17 1.25 30.70
N SER A 175 -7.21 2.02 30.16
CA SER A 175 -6.93 3.37 30.68
C SER A 175 -6.34 4.22 29.57
#